data_5cedc46a876cedf430990245d47a8442
#
_entry.id   5cedc46a876cedf430990245d47a8442
#
_cell.length_a   1.000
_cell.length_b   1.000
_cell.length_c   1.000
_cell.angle_alpha   90.00
_cell.angle_beta   90.00
_cell.angle_gamma   90.00
#
_symmetry.space_group_name_H-M   'P 1'
#
loop_
_entity.id
_entity.type
_entity.pdbx_description
1 polymer ?
#
loop_
_entity_poly.entity_id
_entity_poly.type
_entity_poly.pdbx_seq_one_letter_code
_entity_poly.pdbx_strand_id
1 'polypeptide(L)'
;MKNKQKVSSDKFTMMTQMPVNKLICKMAVPTIITMLVSAVYNMADTYFVGKIGTSATGAVGVVFSFMAIIQACGFFFGHGSGNYMSRKLGEQKTEEASEMASTGFFSSFAVGVIIGVLGLIFISPLSKLLGSTDTILPYTKQYLFYILCGTPFMMSSLVLNNQLRFQGSAVNGMIGVTAGGVLNILLDPIFIFVFKMGVGGAGCATMLSQAIGFVILLIGCTKKGNIRISFKNFRFKKQLYKEIFRGGIPSLARQGLASLAMVAMNRLAGGYGDAAIAAMSIVSKIMNFFGAAVIGFGQGFQPVCGFNYGAKKYDRVKKAFWFSVKVTTVFMTVVAVFGFILSPYVIALFRRDDTDVIAIGSFAFRAQCISLPLSGFIVMANMYLQTIGRAKAATLTAMSRQFLFFVPALLLLVHFFGLTGVEISQAAADVAAFLFSMPICLKVLNIMMTEENKIQ
;
A
#
# COMPACT_ATOMS: atom_id res chain seq x y z
N MET A 1 14.87 -36.73 -12.11
CA MET A 1 14.77 -36.61 -10.65
C MET A 1 14.17 -35.27 -10.29
N LYS A 2 12.92 -35.25 -9.79
CA LYS A 2 12.20 -34.01 -9.40
C LYS A 2 12.83 -33.46 -8.12
N ASN A 3 13.64 -32.41 -8.22
CA ASN A 3 14.07 -31.62 -7.08
C ASN A 3 12.83 -30.96 -6.45
N LYS A 4 12.18 -31.65 -5.52
CA LYS A 4 11.07 -31.09 -4.74
C LYS A 4 11.64 -29.91 -3.94
N GLN A 5 11.31 -28.70 -4.34
CA GLN A 5 11.55 -27.49 -3.54
C GLN A 5 10.72 -27.62 -2.25
N LYS A 6 11.28 -28.24 -1.22
CA LYS A 6 10.72 -28.12 0.14
C LYS A 6 11.05 -26.73 0.63
N VAL A 7 10.02 -25.93 0.97
CA VAL A 7 10.21 -24.82 1.92
C VAL A 7 10.93 -25.44 3.11
N SER A 8 12.03 -24.82 3.56
CA SER A 8 12.84 -25.44 4.61
C SER A 8 11.93 -25.71 5.81
N SER A 9 12.04 -26.90 6.40
CA SER A 9 11.31 -27.27 7.61
C SER A 9 11.42 -26.18 8.68
N ASP A 10 12.56 -25.48 8.70
CA ASP A 10 12.85 -24.38 9.60
C ASP A 10 11.89 -23.18 9.44
N LYS A 11 11.51 -22.81 8.19
CA LYS A 11 10.55 -21.72 7.97
C LYS A 11 9.14 -22.11 8.40
N PHE A 12 8.69 -23.30 8.07
CA PHE A 12 7.39 -23.79 8.50
C PHE A 12 7.32 -23.82 10.03
N THR A 13 8.35 -24.37 10.68
CA THR A 13 8.46 -24.41 12.13
C THR A 13 8.47 -23.00 12.72
N MET A 14 9.27 -22.07 12.18
CA MET A 14 9.28 -20.69 12.61
C MET A 14 7.88 -20.04 12.52
N MET A 15 7.19 -20.19 11.38
CA MET A 15 5.89 -19.54 11.14
C MET A 15 4.75 -20.15 11.97
N THR A 16 4.85 -21.43 12.35
CA THR A 16 3.76 -22.16 13.03
C THR A 16 4.04 -22.49 14.50
N GLN A 17 5.26 -22.32 15.01
CA GLN A 17 5.62 -22.69 16.38
C GLN A 17 6.20 -21.53 17.19
N MET A 18 6.91 -20.58 16.56
CA MET A 18 7.46 -19.41 17.27
C MET A 18 6.34 -18.62 17.99
N PRO A 19 6.59 -18.06 19.20
CA PRO A 19 5.61 -17.21 19.89
C PRO A 19 5.08 -16.11 18.97
N VAL A 20 3.74 -16.00 18.89
CA VAL A 20 3.03 -15.17 17.88
C VAL A 20 3.49 -13.72 17.92
N ASN A 21 3.65 -13.16 19.11
CA ASN A 21 4.06 -11.76 19.29
C ASN A 21 5.46 -11.49 18.71
N LYS A 22 6.43 -12.37 19.03
CA LYS A 22 7.80 -12.26 18.51
C LYS A 22 7.83 -12.45 16.99
N LEU A 23 7.04 -13.38 16.47
CA LEU A 23 6.95 -13.65 15.04
C LEU A 23 6.40 -12.45 14.27
N ILE A 24 5.30 -11.86 14.75
CA ILE A 24 4.69 -10.68 14.12
C ILE A 24 5.68 -9.51 14.12
N CYS A 25 6.32 -9.21 15.25
CA CYS A 25 7.32 -8.14 15.31
C CYS A 25 8.49 -8.38 14.34
N LYS A 26 8.98 -9.64 14.28
CA LYS A 26 10.07 -10.02 13.35
C LYS A 26 9.69 -9.81 11.88
N MET A 27 8.42 -10.02 11.53
CA MET A 27 7.92 -9.81 10.18
C MET A 27 7.53 -8.34 9.92
N ALA A 28 7.03 -7.64 10.94
CA ALA A 28 6.53 -6.28 10.83
C ALA A 28 7.66 -5.23 10.72
N VAL A 29 8.76 -5.38 11.45
CA VAL A 29 9.87 -4.41 11.40
C VAL A 29 10.39 -4.20 9.99
N PRO A 30 10.75 -5.23 9.20
CA PRO A 30 11.19 -5.04 7.82
C PRO A 30 10.13 -4.38 6.93
N THR A 31 8.84 -4.71 7.13
CA THR A 31 7.77 -4.16 6.31
C THR A 31 7.45 -2.71 6.66
N ILE A 32 7.53 -2.32 7.92
CA ILE A 32 7.42 -0.91 8.36
C ILE A 32 8.56 -0.10 7.72
N ILE A 33 9.81 -0.59 7.81
CA ILE A 33 10.97 0.07 7.19
C ILE A 33 10.74 0.24 5.69
N THR A 34 10.26 -0.79 5.00
CA THR A 34 9.93 -0.72 3.57
C THR A 34 8.92 0.38 3.27
N MET A 35 7.85 0.49 4.06
CA MET A 35 6.80 1.49 3.86
C MET A 35 7.30 2.90 4.15
N LEU A 36 8.08 3.09 5.21
CA LEU A 36 8.65 4.39 5.56
C LEU A 36 9.69 4.85 4.52
N VAL A 37 10.58 3.96 4.07
CA VAL A 37 11.53 4.27 3.00
C VAL A 37 10.80 4.67 1.72
N SER A 38 9.71 3.98 1.38
CA SER A 38 8.89 4.33 0.22
C SER A 38 8.27 5.73 0.35
N ALA A 39 7.81 6.10 1.54
CA ALA A 39 7.30 7.45 1.80
C ALA A 39 8.41 8.50 1.67
N VAL A 40 9.59 8.23 2.21
CA VAL A 40 10.73 9.17 2.20
C VAL A 40 11.24 9.39 0.78
N TYR A 41 11.45 8.34 -0.02
CA TYR A 41 11.95 8.55 -1.38
C TYR A 41 10.95 9.32 -2.27
N ASN A 42 9.63 9.09 -2.12
CA ASN A 42 8.62 9.88 -2.82
C ASN A 42 8.65 11.37 -2.44
N MET A 43 8.95 11.66 -1.16
CA MET A 43 9.13 13.04 -0.71
C MET A 43 10.41 13.67 -1.28
N ALA A 44 11.50 12.91 -1.32
CA ALA A 44 12.78 13.35 -1.87
C ALA A 44 12.68 13.67 -3.38
N ASP A 45 12.05 12.78 -4.16
CA ASP A 45 11.78 13.01 -5.59
C ASP A 45 11.01 14.32 -5.81
N THR A 46 9.92 14.52 -5.08
CA THR A 46 9.15 15.77 -5.12
C THR A 46 9.99 17.00 -4.76
N TYR A 47 10.88 16.89 -3.78
CA TYR A 47 11.77 17.97 -3.36
C TYR A 47 12.78 18.36 -4.45
N PHE A 48 13.45 17.36 -5.05
CA PHE A 48 14.44 17.63 -6.10
C PHE A 48 13.78 18.21 -7.36
N VAL A 49 12.65 17.66 -7.78
CA VAL A 49 11.88 18.19 -8.91
C VAL A 49 11.38 19.62 -8.62
N GLY A 50 10.99 19.90 -7.38
CA GLY A 50 10.58 21.23 -6.94
C GLY A 50 11.63 22.31 -7.18
N LYS A 51 12.92 21.95 -7.16
CA LYS A 51 14.03 22.87 -7.47
C LYS A 51 14.18 23.21 -8.96
N ILE A 52 13.58 22.44 -9.87
CA ILE A 52 13.62 22.72 -11.31
C ILE A 52 12.66 23.86 -11.66
N GLY A 53 11.47 23.88 -11.04
CA GLY A 53 10.46 24.90 -11.26
C GLY A 53 9.03 24.39 -11.10
N THR A 54 8.07 25.33 -11.11
CA THR A 54 6.65 25.05 -10.88
C THR A 54 6.05 24.11 -11.92
N SER A 55 6.38 24.31 -13.21
CA SER A 55 5.89 23.47 -14.32
C SER A 55 6.38 22.02 -14.19
N ALA A 56 7.62 21.83 -13.73
CA ALA A 56 8.22 20.51 -13.48
C ALA A 56 7.48 19.80 -12.34
N THR A 57 7.24 20.50 -11.24
CA THR A 57 6.50 19.98 -10.08
C THR A 57 5.07 19.59 -10.46
N GLY A 58 4.40 20.43 -11.26
CA GLY A 58 3.07 20.14 -11.80
C GLY A 58 3.04 18.88 -12.65
N ALA A 59 4.05 18.69 -13.52
CA ALA A 59 4.16 17.53 -14.37
C ALA A 59 4.33 16.22 -13.56
N VAL A 60 5.21 16.22 -12.55
CA VAL A 60 5.39 15.05 -11.67
C VAL A 60 4.13 14.77 -10.87
N GLY A 61 3.44 15.81 -10.37
CA GLY A 61 2.17 15.65 -9.66
C GLY A 61 1.09 14.98 -10.52
N VAL A 62 1.00 15.32 -11.81
CA VAL A 62 0.09 14.69 -12.77
C VAL A 62 0.43 13.22 -12.96
N VAL A 63 1.71 12.90 -13.18
CA VAL A 63 2.17 11.52 -13.40
C VAL A 63 2.06 10.66 -12.14
N PHE A 64 2.13 11.26 -10.95
CA PHE A 64 1.97 10.56 -9.68
C PHE A 64 0.62 9.83 -9.58
N SER A 65 -0.45 10.40 -10.14
CA SER A 65 -1.75 9.74 -10.24
C SER A 65 -1.69 8.44 -11.05
N PHE A 66 -0.92 8.43 -12.12
CA PHE A 66 -0.69 7.24 -12.93
C PHE A 66 0.18 6.19 -12.21
N MET A 67 1.21 6.65 -11.50
CA MET A 67 2.03 5.77 -10.66
C MET A 67 1.20 5.08 -9.56
N ALA A 68 0.21 5.75 -9.00
CA ALA A 68 -0.72 5.17 -8.04
C ALA A 68 -1.55 4.02 -8.66
N ILE A 69 -1.96 4.14 -9.92
CA ILE A 69 -2.63 3.06 -10.66
C ILE A 69 -1.68 1.87 -10.87
N ILE A 70 -0.44 2.12 -11.27
CA ILE A 70 0.60 1.08 -11.42
C ILE A 70 0.81 0.34 -10.08
N GLN A 71 0.91 1.07 -8.98
CA GLN A 71 1.03 0.50 -7.64
C GLN A 71 -0.20 -0.34 -7.26
N ALA A 72 -1.40 0.15 -7.54
CA ALA A 72 -2.63 -0.57 -7.26
C ALA A 72 -2.69 -1.90 -8.02
N CYS A 73 -2.27 -1.92 -9.30
CA CYS A 73 -2.13 -3.14 -10.10
C CYS A 73 -1.05 -4.07 -9.53
N GLY A 74 0.10 -3.55 -9.13
CA GLY A 74 1.16 -4.32 -8.49
C GLY A 74 0.70 -4.97 -7.18
N PHE A 75 -0.03 -4.24 -6.33
CA PHE A 75 -0.62 -4.79 -5.11
C PHE A 75 -1.75 -5.78 -5.39
N PHE A 76 -2.51 -5.59 -6.45
CA PHE A 76 -3.53 -6.56 -6.87
C PHE A 76 -2.91 -7.93 -7.13
N PHE A 77 -1.89 -8.02 -7.96
CA PHE A 77 -1.17 -9.27 -8.21
C PHE A 77 -0.38 -9.75 -7.00
N GLY A 78 0.27 -8.83 -6.28
CA GLY A 78 1.13 -9.13 -5.14
C GLY A 78 0.35 -9.70 -3.95
N HIS A 79 -0.72 -9.06 -3.51
CA HIS A 79 -1.57 -9.58 -2.44
C HIS A 79 -2.43 -10.75 -2.91
N GLY A 80 -2.91 -10.73 -4.16
CA GLY A 80 -3.70 -11.82 -4.74
C GLY A 80 -2.92 -13.14 -4.72
N SER A 81 -1.71 -13.14 -5.27
CA SER A 81 -0.84 -14.33 -5.25
C SER A 81 -0.29 -14.64 -3.87
N GLY A 82 0.17 -13.62 -3.13
CA GLY A 82 0.83 -13.80 -1.84
C GLY A 82 -0.06 -14.40 -0.76
N ASN A 83 -1.31 -13.93 -0.63
CA ASN A 83 -2.25 -14.49 0.33
C ASN A 83 -2.55 -15.98 0.07
N TYR A 84 -2.73 -16.36 -1.19
CA TYR A 84 -2.90 -17.77 -1.56
C TYR A 84 -1.64 -18.58 -1.24
N MET A 85 -0.46 -18.06 -1.61
CA MET A 85 0.82 -18.71 -1.32
C MET A 85 1.00 -18.97 0.16
N SER A 86 0.74 -18.00 1.04
CA SER A 86 0.94 -18.19 2.48
C SER A 86 0.03 -19.27 3.05
N ARG A 87 -1.23 -19.34 2.59
CA ARG A 87 -2.14 -20.43 2.98
C ARG A 87 -1.65 -21.79 2.50
N LYS A 88 -1.21 -21.90 1.23
CA LYS A 88 -0.71 -23.14 0.66
C LYS A 88 0.60 -23.62 1.29
N LEU A 89 1.46 -22.69 1.69
CA LEU A 89 2.65 -22.99 2.45
C LEU A 89 2.31 -23.49 3.87
N GLY A 90 1.26 -22.96 4.49
CA GLY A 90 0.70 -23.46 5.73
C GLY A 90 0.12 -24.89 5.60
N GLU A 91 -0.49 -25.22 4.46
CA GLU A 91 -0.94 -26.57 4.09
C GLU A 91 0.23 -27.51 3.67
N GLN A 92 1.48 -27.02 3.65
CA GLN A 92 2.67 -27.70 3.12
C GLN A 92 2.60 -28.06 1.62
N LYS A 93 1.72 -27.41 0.86
CA LYS A 93 1.54 -27.58 -0.59
C LYS A 93 2.45 -26.66 -1.39
N THR A 94 3.74 -26.91 -1.34
CA THR A 94 4.77 -26.04 -1.94
C THR A 94 4.65 -25.93 -3.47
N GLU A 95 4.18 -26.98 -4.15
CA GLU A 95 4.00 -26.98 -5.62
C GLU A 95 2.91 -26.00 -6.02
N GLU A 96 1.75 -26.02 -5.36
CA GLU A 96 0.65 -25.05 -5.61
C GLU A 96 1.07 -23.61 -5.31
N ALA A 97 1.85 -23.41 -4.23
CA ALA A 97 2.40 -22.11 -3.90
C ALA A 97 3.39 -21.61 -4.98
N SER A 98 4.22 -22.50 -5.56
CA SER A 98 5.17 -22.17 -6.62
C SER A 98 4.48 -21.87 -7.96
N GLU A 99 3.42 -22.61 -8.30
CA GLU A 99 2.58 -22.29 -9.47
C GLU A 99 1.95 -20.90 -9.33
N MET A 100 1.38 -20.61 -8.16
CA MET A 100 0.77 -19.29 -7.90
C MET A 100 1.80 -18.16 -7.93
N ALA A 101 2.99 -18.36 -7.35
CA ALA A 101 4.05 -17.38 -7.35
C ALA A 101 4.47 -17.00 -8.78
N SER A 102 4.76 -18.01 -9.59
CA SER A 102 5.17 -17.80 -10.98
C SER A 102 4.03 -17.20 -11.82
N THR A 103 2.80 -17.68 -11.66
CA THR A 103 1.64 -17.15 -12.38
C THR A 103 1.38 -15.67 -12.02
N GLY A 104 1.39 -15.32 -10.73
CA GLY A 104 1.22 -13.92 -10.28
C GLY A 104 2.32 -12.99 -10.80
N PHE A 105 3.57 -13.45 -10.77
CA PHE A 105 4.71 -12.67 -11.26
C PHE A 105 4.65 -12.44 -12.77
N PHE A 106 4.56 -13.51 -13.58
CA PHE A 106 4.57 -13.36 -15.04
C PHE A 106 3.34 -12.62 -15.56
N SER A 107 2.17 -12.83 -14.94
CA SER A 107 0.97 -12.07 -15.30
C SER A 107 1.12 -10.58 -14.98
N SER A 108 1.69 -10.23 -13.83
CA SER A 108 1.96 -8.83 -13.48
C SER A 108 2.98 -8.19 -14.42
N PHE A 109 4.05 -8.92 -14.76
CA PHE A 109 5.06 -8.44 -15.70
C PHE A 109 4.46 -8.19 -17.09
N ALA A 110 3.66 -9.14 -17.59
CA ALA A 110 2.98 -9.01 -18.89
C ALA A 110 2.01 -7.82 -18.91
N VAL A 111 1.20 -7.66 -17.88
CA VAL A 111 0.30 -6.49 -17.73
C VAL A 111 1.11 -5.19 -17.65
N GLY A 112 2.24 -5.19 -16.94
CA GLY A 112 3.13 -4.03 -16.87
C GLY A 112 3.73 -3.67 -18.23
N VAL A 113 4.13 -4.67 -19.03
CA VAL A 113 4.58 -4.45 -20.43
C VAL A 113 3.45 -3.88 -21.29
N ILE A 114 2.24 -4.44 -21.19
CA ILE A 114 1.08 -3.95 -21.96
C ILE A 114 0.78 -2.49 -21.60
N ILE A 115 0.72 -2.16 -20.30
CA ILE A 115 0.50 -0.78 -19.84
C ILE A 115 1.62 0.14 -20.33
N GLY A 116 2.88 -0.29 -20.22
CA GLY A 116 4.03 0.47 -20.69
C GLY A 116 3.99 0.75 -22.19
N VAL A 117 3.79 -0.28 -23.02
CA VAL A 117 3.73 -0.15 -24.48
C VAL A 117 2.53 0.70 -24.92
N LEU A 118 1.33 0.41 -24.41
CA LEU A 118 0.15 1.21 -24.75
C LEU A 118 0.30 2.66 -24.27
N GLY A 119 0.87 2.87 -23.08
CA GLY A 119 1.15 4.19 -22.55
C GLY A 119 2.14 4.97 -23.42
N LEU A 120 3.19 4.31 -23.94
CA LEU A 120 4.16 4.94 -24.83
C LEU A 120 3.55 5.32 -26.20
N ILE A 121 2.70 4.43 -26.76
CA ILE A 121 1.99 4.72 -28.03
C ILE A 121 1.05 5.92 -27.85
N PHE A 122 0.35 5.98 -26.72
CA PHE A 122 -0.63 7.03 -26.43
C PHE A 122 -0.13 8.08 -25.42
N ILE A 123 1.17 8.34 -25.35
CA ILE A 123 1.76 9.21 -24.30
C ILE A 123 1.15 10.62 -24.30
N SER A 124 0.83 11.20 -25.45
CA SER A 124 0.24 12.54 -25.57
C SER A 124 -1.21 12.59 -25.08
N PRO A 125 -2.14 11.75 -25.59
CA PRO A 125 -3.51 11.72 -25.06
C PRO A 125 -3.56 11.26 -23.59
N LEU A 126 -2.69 10.34 -23.18
CA LEU A 126 -2.59 9.91 -21.78
C LEU A 126 -2.18 11.09 -20.87
N SER A 127 -1.17 11.85 -21.23
CA SER A 127 -0.75 13.03 -20.46
C SER A 127 -1.88 14.06 -20.30
N LYS A 128 -2.63 14.33 -21.38
CA LYS A 128 -3.80 15.24 -21.33
C LYS A 128 -4.92 14.66 -20.48
N LEU A 129 -5.21 13.36 -20.57
CA LEU A 129 -6.22 12.68 -19.75
C LEU A 129 -5.87 12.74 -18.25
N LEU A 130 -4.60 12.69 -17.90
CA LEU A 130 -4.12 12.81 -16.52
C LEU A 130 -4.22 14.25 -15.97
N GLY A 131 -4.53 15.24 -16.81
CA GLY A 131 -4.72 16.63 -16.42
C GLY A 131 -3.56 17.57 -16.78
N SER A 132 -2.70 17.16 -17.72
CA SER A 132 -1.59 18.00 -18.19
C SER A 132 -2.12 19.17 -19.03
N THR A 133 -1.76 20.40 -18.66
CA THR A 133 -1.99 21.61 -19.48
C THR A 133 -0.95 21.69 -20.59
N ASP A 134 -1.19 22.51 -21.61
CA ASP A 134 -0.24 22.65 -22.73
C ASP A 134 1.14 23.12 -22.29
N THR A 135 1.22 23.92 -21.21
CA THR A 135 2.48 24.41 -20.63
C THR A 135 3.31 23.33 -19.94
N ILE A 136 2.66 22.39 -19.24
CA ILE A 136 3.35 21.31 -18.52
C ILE A 136 3.48 20.01 -19.34
N LEU A 137 2.78 19.93 -20.47
CA LEU A 137 2.75 18.74 -21.33
C LEU A 137 4.14 18.23 -21.75
N PRO A 138 5.11 19.07 -22.17
CA PRO A 138 6.46 18.60 -22.53
C PRO A 138 7.17 17.92 -21.35
N TYR A 139 7.07 18.51 -20.14
CA TYR A 139 7.67 17.96 -18.93
C TYR A 139 6.97 16.67 -18.50
N THR A 140 5.64 16.63 -18.60
CA THR A 140 4.84 15.42 -18.30
C THR A 140 5.25 14.26 -19.21
N LYS A 141 5.40 14.49 -20.51
CA LYS A 141 5.85 13.47 -21.48
C LYS A 141 7.25 12.95 -21.18
N GLN A 142 8.18 13.84 -20.82
CA GLN A 142 9.55 13.45 -20.50
C GLN A 142 9.61 12.55 -19.27
N TYR A 143 8.90 12.92 -18.19
CA TYR A 143 8.85 12.09 -16.98
C TYR A 143 8.09 10.79 -17.21
N LEU A 144 6.90 10.88 -17.83
CA LEU A 144 6.02 9.74 -18.07
C LEU A 144 6.68 8.70 -18.99
N PHE A 145 7.51 9.11 -19.95
CA PHE A 145 8.24 8.19 -20.82
C PHE A 145 9.07 7.18 -19.99
N TYR A 146 9.88 7.65 -19.06
CA TYR A 146 10.70 6.80 -18.21
C TYR A 146 9.84 5.96 -17.24
N ILE A 147 8.78 6.53 -16.68
CA ILE A 147 7.86 5.79 -15.82
C ILE A 147 7.20 4.63 -16.59
N LEU A 148 6.78 4.86 -17.83
CA LEU A 148 6.18 3.81 -18.67
C LEU A 148 7.20 2.71 -19.02
N CYS A 149 8.44 3.06 -19.34
CA CYS A 149 9.53 2.08 -19.52
C CYS A 149 9.80 1.29 -18.22
N GLY A 150 9.68 1.93 -17.06
CA GLY A 150 9.86 1.32 -15.75
C GLY A 150 8.68 0.50 -15.23
N THR A 151 7.48 0.66 -15.82
CA THR A 151 6.23 0.04 -15.33
C THR A 151 6.32 -1.48 -15.12
N PRO A 152 6.88 -2.29 -16.02
CA PRO A 152 7.03 -3.73 -15.82
C PRO A 152 7.86 -4.06 -14.57
N PHE A 153 8.94 -3.33 -14.34
CA PHE A 153 9.82 -3.52 -13.19
C PHE A 153 9.14 -3.08 -11.89
N MET A 154 8.44 -1.93 -11.90
CA MET A 154 7.70 -1.41 -10.75
C MET A 154 6.62 -2.38 -10.28
N MET A 155 5.76 -2.86 -11.18
CA MET A 155 4.70 -3.81 -10.86
C MET A 155 5.27 -5.13 -10.36
N SER A 156 6.27 -5.67 -11.03
CA SER A 156 6.89 -6.94 -10.68
C SER A 156 7.68 -6.86 -9.36
N SER A 157 8.33 -5.74 -9.07
CA SER A 157 8.98 -5.49 -7.78
C SER A 157 7.99 -5.58 -6.63
N LEU A 158 6.81 -4.96 -6.78
CA LEU A 158 5.75 -5.04 -5.78
C LEU A 158 5.24 -6.47 -5.58
N VAL A 159 5.12 -7.24 -6.67
CA VAL A 159 4.72 -8.66 -6.58
C VAL A 159 5.80 -9.47 -5.87
N LEU A 160 7.06 -9.35 -6.26
CA LEU A 160 8.18 -10.09 -5.64
C LEU A 160 8.35 -9.74 -4.16
N ASN A 161 8.28 -8.44 -3.81
CA ASN A 161 8.32 -7.99 -2.42
C ASN A 161 7.20 -8.64 -1.58
N ASN A 162 5.97 -8.62 -2.10
CA ASN A 162 4.83 -9.25 -1.44
C ASN A 162 5.03 -10.76 -1.31
N GLN A 163 5.42 -11.45 -2.39
CA GLN A 163 5.63 -12.90 -2.38
C GLN A 163 6.76 -13.33 -1.44
N LEU A 164 7.88 -12.58 -1.39
CA LEU A 164 8.97 -12.81 -0.43
C LEU A 164 8.46 -12.70 1.01
N ARG A 165 7.67 -11.69 1.29
CA ARG A 165 7.07 -11.47 2.60
C ARG A 165 6.09 -12.59 2.97
N PHE A 166 5.17 -12.94 2.08
CA PHE A 166 4.17 -13.98 2.30
C PHE A 166 4.74 -15.38 2.47
N GLN A 167 5.98 -15.63 2.06
CA GLN A 167 6.70 -16.88 2.35
C GLN A 167 7.62 -16.79 3.57
N GLY A 168 7.49 -15.75 4.40
CA GLY A 168 8.27 -15.59 5.63
C GLY A 168 9.68 -14.99 5.44
N SER A 169 9.96 -14.37 4.30
CA SER A 169 11.25 -13.75 3.97
C SER A 169 11.17 -12.22 3.83
N ALA A 170 10.50 -11.55 4.79
CA ALA A 170 10.28 -10.11 4.76
C ALA A 170 11.57 -9.29 4.65
N VAL A 171 12.66 -9.73 5.28
CA VAL A 171 13.97 -9.05 5.19
C VAL A 171 14.51 -9.00 3.76
N ASN A 172 14.36 -10.09 2.97
CA ASN A 172 14.79 -10.06 1.57
C ASN A 172 13.94 -9.10 0.74
N GLY A 173 12.64 -8.99 1.04
CA GLY A 173 11.76 -7.98 0.43
C GLY A 173 12.17 -6.56 0.79
N MET A 174 12.47 -6.32 2.07
CA MET A 174 12.94 -5.02 2.56
C MET A 174 14.23 -4.59 1.85
N ILE A 175 15.23 -5.47 1.75
CA ILE A 175 16.53 -5.14 1.13
C ILE A 175 16.33 -4.64 -0.30
N GLY A 176 15.50 -5.31 -1.11
CA GLY A 176 15.29 -4.90 -2.50
C GLY A 176 14.60 -3.55 -2.64
N VAL A 177 13.53 -3.32 -1.87
CA VAL A 177 12.79 -2.04 -1.93
C VAL A 177 13.60 -0.90 -1.32
N THR A 178 14.28 -1.14 -0.20
CA THR A 178 15.13 -0.13 0.45
C THR A 178 16.32 0.26 -0.43
N ALA A 179 16.98 -0.72 -1.06
CA ALA A 179 18.07 -0.45 -2.00
C ALA A 179 17.58 0.39 -3.19
N GLY A 180 16.41 0.06 -3.78
CA GLY A 180 15.80 0.88 -4.83
C GLY A 180 15.49 2.30 -4.36
N GLY A 181 14.87 2.46 -3.18
CA GLY A 181 14.53 3.78 -2.62
C GLY A 181 15.75 4.65 -2.33
N VAL A 182 16.78 4.08 -1.70
CA VAL A 182 18.05 4.79 -1.43
C VAL A 182 18.74 5.19 -2.73
N LEU A 183 18.78 4.27 -3.70
CA LEU A 183 19.37 4.55 -5.00
C LEU A 183 18.64 5.66 -5.75
N ASN A 184 17.30 5.71 -5.67
CA ASN A 184 16.52 6.79 -6.27
C ASN A 184 16.92 8.15 -5.69
N ILE A 185 16.98 8.29 -4.35
CA ILE A 185 17.41 9.52 -3.67
C ILE A 185 18.82 9.98 -4.11
N LEU A 186 19.72 9.03 -4.36
CA LEU A 186 21.07 9.34 -4.81
C LEU A 186 21.15 9.69 -6.30
N LEU A 187 20.35 9.02 -7.15
CA LEU A 187 20.36 9.24 -8.58
C LEU A 187 19.61 10.49 -9.02
N ASP A 188 18.56 10.91 -8.30
CA ASP A 188 17.78 12.10 -8.62
C ASP A 188 18.67 13.34 -8.81
N PRO A 189 19.49 13.78 -7.83
CA PRO A 189 20.32 14.96 -8.00
C PRO A 189 21.36 14.79 -9.11
N ILE A 190 21.88 13.59 -9.35
CA ILE A 190 22.86 13.31 -10.38
C ILE A 190 22.25 13.51 -11.77
N PHE A 191 21.10 12.89 -12.05
CA PHE A 191 20.47 13.00 -13.37
C PHE A 191 19.82 14.36 -13.59
N ILE A 192 19.23 14.94 -12.55
CA ILE A 192 18.56 16.25 -12.66
C ILE A 192 19.60 17.36 -12.88
N PHE A 193 20.62 17.46 -12.01
CA PHE A 193 21.50 18.62 -11.94
C PHE A 193 22.87 18.40 -12.61
N VAL A 194 23.52 17.23 -12.39
CA VAL A 194 24.85 16.98 -12.97
C VAL A 194 24.73 16.66 -14.45
N PHE A 195 23.84 15.75 -14.84
CA PHE A 195 23.61 15.42 -16.26
C PHE A 195 22.64 16.40 -16.95
N LYS A 196 22.06 17.35 -16.20
CA LYS A 196 21.17 18.40 -16.71
C LYS A 196 19.96 17.86 -17.49
N MET A 197 19.48 16.67 -17.13
CA MET A 197 18.33 16.04 -17.79
C MET A 197 16.99 16.62 -17.32
N GLY A 198 16.99 17.49 -16.31
CA GLY A 198 15.77 18.11 -15.79
C GLY A 198 14.77 17.08 -15.28
N VAL A 199 13.48 17.25 -15.62
CA VAL A 199 12.39 16.36 -15.19
C VAL A 199 12.56 14.93 -15.74
N GLY A 200 13.08 14.80 -16.96
CA GLY A 200 13.41 13.48 -17.52
C GLY A 200 14.46 12.72 -16.71
N GLY A 201 15.38 13.45 -16.05
CA GLY A 201 16.38 12.89 -15.15
C GLY A 201 15.75 12.22 -13.93
N ALA A 202 14.76 12.85 -13.28
CA ALA A 202 14.01 12.25 -12.18
C ALA A 202 13.28 10.97 -12.63
N GLY A 203 12.62 11.00 -13.78
CA GLY A 203 11.98 9.80 -14.36
C GLY A 203 12.96 8.67 -14.62
N CYS A 204 14.15 9.00 -15.19
CA CYS A 204 15.22 8.04 -15.43
C CYS A 204 15.77 7.43 -14.13
N ALA A 205 16.01 8.26 -13.12
CA ALA A 205 16.45 7.81 -11.80
C ALA A 205 15.43 6.83 -11.18
N THR A 206 14.14 7.15 -11.25
CA THR A 206 13.06 6.27 -10.77
C THR A 206 13.06 4.95 -11.54
N MET A 207 13.10 4.98 -12.87
CA MET A 207 13.11 3.76 -13.69
C MET A 207 14.30 2.85 -13.35
N LEU A 208 15.52 3.40 -13.28
CA LEU A 208 16.74 2.64 -13.00
C LEU A 208 16.72 2.07 -11.57
N SER A 209 16.31 2.87 -10.60
CA SER A 209 16.19 2.45 -9.20
C SER A 209 15.20 1.30 -9.02
N GLN A 210 14.06 1.37 -9.71
CA GLN A 210 13.07 0.30 -9.69
C GLN A 210 13.58 -0.96 -10.41
N ALA A 211 14.30 -0.81 -11.53
CA ALA A 211 14.90 -1.94 -12.23
C ALA A 211 15.98 -2.64 -11.39
N ILE A 212 16.83 -1.89 -10.69
CA ILE A 212 17.85 -2.45 -9.80
C ILE A 212 17.18 -3.11 -8.59
N GLY A 213 16.20 -2.45 -7.97
CA GLY A 213 15.41 -3.03 -6.89
C GLY A 213 14.72 -4.34 -7.30
N PHE A 214 14.18 -4.39 -8.51
CA PHE A 214 13.60 -5.59 -9.11
C PHE A 214 14.62 -6.73 -9.22
N VAL A 215 15.82 -6.46 -9.72
CA VAL A 215 16.88 -7.47 -9.82
C VAL A 215 17.27 -8.01 -8.44
N ILE A 216 17.42 -7.12 -7.45
CA ILE A 216 17.75 -7.52 -6.07
C ILE A 216 16.63 -8.42 -5.49
N LEU A 217 15.35 -8.08 -5.71
CA LEU A 217 14.22 -8.90 -5.28
C LEU A 217 14.19 -10.25 -5.97
N LEU A 218 14.48 -10.29 -7.27
CA LEU A 218 14.56 -11.52 -8.05
C LEU A 218 15.66 -12.44 -7.52
N ILE A 219 16.85 -11.88 -7.23
CA ILE A 219 17.95 -12.60 -6.56
C ILE A 219 17.49 -13.09 -5.18
N GLY A 220 16.73 -12.26 -4.44
CA GLY A 220 16.13 -12.65 -3.15
C GLY A 220 15.27 -13.92 -3.24
N CYS A 221 14.54 -14.10 -4.35
CA CYS A 221 13.74 -15.30 -4.59
C CYS A 221 14.59 -16.56 -4.86
N THR A 222 15.85 -16.41 -5.30
CA THR A 222 16.74 -17.58 -5.55
C THR A 222 17.42 -18.10 -4.29
N LYS A 223 17.38 -17.36 -3.17
CA LYS A 223 17.99 -17.78 -1.91
C LYS A 223 17.36 -19.06 -1.40
N LYS A 224 18.20 -19.90 -0.74
CA LYS A 224 17.80 -21.20 -0.17
C LYS A 224 16.57 -21.04 0.74
N GLY A 225 15.58 -21.89 0.54
CA GLY A 225 14.32 -21.89 1.30
C GLY A 225 13.26 -20.90 0.79
N ASN A 226 13.53 -20.14 -0.28
CA ASN A 226 12.53 -19.32 -0.97
C ASN A 226 11.98 -20.05 -2.20
N ILE A 227 10.76 -19.69 -2.60
CA ILE A 227 10.15 -20.15 -3.85
C ILE A 227 10.85 -19.42 -5.00
N ARG A 228 11.44 -20.18 -5.91
CA ARG A 228 12.04 -19.63 -7.14
C ARG A 228 10.96 -19.38 -8.18
N ILE A 229 10.98 -18.19 -8.73
CA ILE A 229 10.14 -17.85 -9.89
C ILE A 229 10.72 -18.56 -11.11
N SER A 230 9.88 -19.34 -11.79
CA SER A 230 10.28 -20.09 -12.99
C SER A 230 9.14 -20.18 -13.98
N PHE A 231 9.47 -19.97 -15.24
CA PHE A 231 8.48 -20.12 -16.32
C PHE A 231 7.89 -21.54 -16.39
N LYS A 232 8.65 -22.54 -15.95
CA LYS A 232 8.16 -23.95 -15.86
C LYS A 232 6.98 -24.11 -14.91
N ASN A 233 6.83 -23.24 -13.92
CA ASN A 233 5.74 -23.25 -12.94
C ASN A 233 4.58 -22.31 -13.32
N PHE A 234 4.72 -21.53 -14.39
CA PHE A 234 3.63 -20.71 -14.90
C PHE A 234 2.49 -21.58 -15.41
N ARG A 235 1.27 -21.30 -14.96
CA ARG A 235 0.07 -22.04 -15.37
C ARG A 235 -1.07 -21.09 -15.67
N PHE A 236 -1.62 -21.22 -16.85
CA PHE A 236 -2.83 -20.49 -17.26
C PHE A 236 -4.09 -21.26 -16.80
N LYS A 237 -4.29 -21.37 -15.47
CA LYS A 237 -5.44 -22.06 -14.86
C LYS A 237 -6.44 -21.03 -14.34
N LYS A 238 -7.72 -21.12 -14.77
CA LYS A 238 -8.83 -20.25 -14.32
C LYS A 238 -8.90 -20.14 -12.79
N GLN A 239 -8.63 -21.23 -12.09
CA GLN A 239 -8.67 -21.25 -10.63
C GLN A 239 -7.60 -20.34 -9.99
N LEU A 240 -6.36 -20.31 -10.53
CA LEU A 240 -5.29 -19.44 -10.02
C LEU A 240 -5.66 -17.96 -10.22
N TYR A 241 -6.18 -17.59 -11.39
CA TYR A 241 -6.64 -16.22 -11.63
C TYR A 241 -7.81 -15.84 -10.72
N LYS A 242 -8.76 -16.76 -10.51
CA LYS A 242 -9.87 -16.52 -9.55
C LYS A 242 -9.34 -16.20 -8.15
N GLU A 243 -8.32 -16.89 -7.69
CA GLU A 243 -7.70 -16.62 -6.37
C GLU A 243 -6.90 -15.32 -6.38
N ILE A 244 -6.20 -14.97 -7.48
CA ILE A 244 -5.55 -13.66 -7.64
C ILE A 244 -6.59 -12.55 -7.55
N PHE A 245 -7.71 -12.66 -8.25
CA PHE A 245 -8.81 -11.70 -8.20
C PHE A 245 -9.40 -11.59 -6.78
N ARG A 246 -9.71 -12.71 -6.14
CA ARG A 246 -10.27 -12.74 -4.78
C ARG A 246 -9.34 -12.09 -3.75
N GLY A 247 -8.04 -12.32 -3.84
CA GLY A 247 -7.05 -11.75 -2.93
C GLY A 247 -6.62 -10.34 -3.30
N GLY A 248 -6.70 -9.96 -4.58
CA GLY A 248 -6.22 -8.69 -5.12
C GLY A 248 -7.25 -7.55 -5.11
N ILE A 249 -8.53 -7.85 -5.40
CA ILE A 249 -9.62 -6.84 -5.45
C ILE A 249 -9.70 -5.97 -4.19
N PRO A 250 -9.59 -6.50 -2.95
CA PRO A 250 -9.61 -5.64 -1.77
C PRO A 250 -8.50 -4.59 -1.74
N SER A 251 -7.32 -4.93 -2.26
CA SER A 251 -6.19 -3.99 -2.34
C SER A 251 -6.37 -2.94 -3.44
N LEU A 252 -6.89 -3.37 -4.59
CA LEU A 252 -7.22 -2.46 -5.69
C LEU A 252 -8.31 -1.47 -5.27
N ALA A 253 -9.37 -1.96 -4.61
CA ALA A 253 -10.45 -1.13 -4.09
C ALA A 253 -9.93 -0.13 -3.05
N ARG A 254 -9.10 -0.57 -2.10
CA ARG A 254 -8.53 0.31 -1.08
C ARG A 254 -7.72 1.45 -1.68
N GLN A 255 -6.85 1.18 -2.65
CA GLN A 255 -5.98 2.20 -3.24
C GLN A 255 -6.69 3.07 -4.28
N GLY A 256 -7.47 2.46 -5.16
CA GLY A 256 -8.20 3.20 -6.18
C GLY A 256 -9.25 4.13 -5.59
N LEU A 257 -10.02 3.66 -4.60
CA LEU A 257 -11.04 4.46 -3.95
C LEU A 257 -10.46 5.57 -3.07
N ALA A 258 -9.26 5.35 -2.48
CA ALA A 258 -8.57 6.40 -1.74
C ALA A 258 -8.20 7.59 -2.64
N SER A 259 -7.76 7.32 -3.86
CA SER A 259 -7.47 8.38 -4.84
C SER A 259 -8.72 9.16 -5.24
N LEU A 260 -9.85 8.47 -5.48
CA LEU A 260 -11.14 9.13 -5.78
C LEU A 260 -11.64 9.96 -4.60
N ALA A 261 -11.50 9.45 -3.38
CA ALA A 261 -11.87 10.16 -2.15
C ALA A 261 -11.06 11.46 -1.98
N MET A 262 -9.75 11.40 -2.28
CA MET A 262 -8.88 12.58 -2.24
C MET A 262 -9.30 13.65 -3.26
N VAL A 263 -9.65 13.25 -4.48
CA VAL A 263 -10.16 14.16 -5.51
C VAL A 263 -11.46 14.81 -5.06
N ALA A 264 -12.40 14.04 -4.51
CA ALA A 264 -13.67 14.58 -4.00
C ALA A 264 -13.44 15.59 -2.85
N MET A 265 -12.55 15.25 -1.91
CA MET A 265 -12.19 16.13 -0.80
C MET A 265 -11.58 17.45 -1.30
N ASN A 266 -10.59 17.38 -2.20
CA ASN A 266 -9.93 18.57 -2.73
C ASN A 266 -10.91 19.47 -3.52
N ARG A 267 -11.85 18.87 -4.26
CA ARG A 267 -12.86 19.61 -5.04
C ARG A 267 -13.83 20.37 -4.13
N LEU A 268 -14.26 19.75 -3.04
CA LEU A 268 -15.16 20.39 -2.07
C LEU A 268 -14.42 21.42 -1.20
N ALA A 269 -13.21 21.09 -0.73
CA ALA A 269 -12.37 22.04 0.00
C ALA A 269 -12.05 23.30 -0.83
N GLY A 270 -11.87 23.15 -2.15
CA GLY A 270 -11.63 24.25 -3.08
C GLY A 270 -12.74 25.31 -3.13
N GLY A 271 -13.97 24.94 -2.81
CA GLY A 271 -15.07 25.89 -2.67
C GLY A 271 -14.91 26.87 -1.50
N TYR A 272 -14.00 26.59 -0.56
CA TYR A 272 -13.72 27.41 0.63
C TYR A 272 -12.36 28.13 0.57
N GLY A 273 -11.69 28.08 -0.58
CA GLY A 273 -10.43 28.78 -0.84
C GLY A 273 -9.19 27.91 -0.77
N ASP A 274 -8.07 28.50 -1.21
CA ASP A 274 -6.78 27.80 -1.32
C ASP A 274 -6.21 27.34 0.03
N ALA A 275 -6.50 28.11 1.09
CA ALA A 275 -6.08 27.77 2.46
C ALA A 275 -6.70 26.44 2.92
N ALA A 276 -7.96 26.16 2.59
CA ALA A 276 -8.64 24.92 2.92
C ALA A 276 -8.01 23.72 2.16
N ILE A 277 -7.71 23.87 0.86
CA ILE A 277 -7.01 22.81 0.09
C ILE A 277 -5.64 22.54 0.69
N ALA A 278 -4.87 23.59 0.98
CA ALA A 278 -3.53 23.47 1.55
C ALA A 278 -3.56 22.76 2.91
N ALA A 279 -4.46 23.18 3.80
CA ALA A 279 -4.63 22.60 5.12
C ALA A 279 -4.99 21.11 5.05
N MET A 280 -6.00 20.72 4.26
CA MET A 280 -6.42 19.34 4.10
C MET A 280 -5.35 18.47 3.45
N SER A 281 -4.57 19.04 2.52
CA SER A 281 -3.43 18.35 1.91
C SER A 281 -2.32 18.05 2.93
N ILE A 282 -1.99 19.00 3.81
CA ILE A 282 -1.01 18.82 4.89
C ILE A 282 -1.49 17.72 5.85
N VAL A 283 -2.74 17.82 6.32
CA VAL A 283 -3.34 16.82 7.22
C VAL A 283 -3.29 15.43 6.59
N SER A 284 -3.66 15.31 5.32
CA SER A 284 -3.62 14.03 4.59
C SER A 284 -2.20 13.45 4.48
N LYS A 285 -1.17 14.28 4.25
CA LYS A 285 0.23 13.84 4.23
C LYS A 285 0.68 13.28 5.58
N ILE A 286 0.34 13.98 6.66
CA ILE A 286 0.66 13.54 8.03
C ILE A 286 -0.02 12.20 8.33
N MET A 287 -1.32 12.10 8.02
CA MET A 287 -2.09 10.87 8.24
C MET A 287 -1.59 9.68 7.40
N ASN A 288 -1.19 9.93 6.15
CA ASN A 288 -0.60 8.91 5.29
C ASN A 288 0.73 8.40 5.83
N PHE A 289 1.56 9.26 6.43
CA PHE A 289 2.82 8.86 7.04
C PHE A 289 2.61 7.88 8.20
N PHE A 290 1.73 8.20 9.15
CA PHE A 290 1.40 7.30 10.25
C PHE A 290 0.64 6.06 9.77
N GLY A 291 -0.25 6.21 8.78
CA GLY A 291 -0.95 5.13 8.12
C GLY A 291 0.00 4.13 7.45
N ALA A 292 1.09 4.60 6.86
CA ALA A 292 2.12 3.74 6.27
C ALA A 292 2.76 2.79 7.29
N ALA A 293 3.01 3.27 8.53
CA ALA A 293 3.53 2.43 9.60
C ALA A 293 2.53 1.32 10.00
N VAL A 294 1.23 1.65 10.13
CA VAL A 294 0.17 0.66 10.43
C VAL A 294 0.00 -0.34 9.29
N ILE A 295 0.00 0.12 8.05
CA ILE A 295 -0.03 -0.75 6.87
C ILE A 295 1.18 -1.68 6.86
N GLY A 296 2.38 -1.14 7.14
CA GLY A 296 3.61 -1.93 7.24
C GLY A 296 3.52 -3.00 8.34
N PHE A 297 2.98 -2.65 9.52
CA PHE A 297 2.75 -3.61 10.59
C PHE A 297 1.76 -4.71 10.16
N GLY A 298 0.64 -4.33 9.57
CA GLY A 298 -0.38 -5.27 9.07
C GLY A 298 0.15 -6.16 7.95
N GLN A 299 1.01 -5.64 7.10
CA GLN A 299 1.71 -6.44 6.11
C GLN A 299 2.63 -7.51 6.74
N GLY A 300 3.22 -7.25 7.90
CA GLY A 300 3.96 -8.24 8.69
C GLY A 300 3.05 -9.28 9.35
N PHE A 301 1.84 -8.89 9.75
CA PHE A 301 0.81 -9.80 10.28
C PHE A 301 0.28 -10.79 9.23
N GLN A 302 0.06 -10.36 7.98
CA GLN A 302 -0.56 -11.17 6.93
C GLN A 302 0.11 -12.54 6.71
N PRO A 303 1.43 -12.68 6.53
CA PRO A 303 2.06 -13.99 6.36
C PRO A 303 1.87 -14.89 7.58
N VAL A 304 1.92 -14.35 8.80
CA VAL A 304 1.69 -15.11 10.03
C VAL A 304 0.25 -15.64 10.07
N CYS A 305 -0.71 -14.80 9.73
CA CYS A 305 -2.12 -15.18 9.62
C CYS A 305 -2.32 -16.27 8.56
N GLY A 306 -1.79 -16.08 7.34
CA GLY A 306 -1.98 -17.00 6.22
C GLY A 306 -1.38 -18.39 6.47
N PHE A 307 -0.16 -18.46 6.99
CA PHE A 307 0.48 -19.74 7.34
C PHE A 307 -0.29 -20.50 8.42
N ASN A 308 -0.67 -19.84 9.52
CA ASN A 308 -1.39 -20.49 10.60
C ASN A 308 -2.82 -20.87 10.19
N TYR A 309 -3.48 -20.07 9.33
CA TYR A 309 -4.79 -20.41 8.76
C TYR A 309 -4.68 -21.66 7.87
N GLY A 310 -3.70 -21.73 6.97
CA GLY A 310 -3.44 -22.89 6.13
C GLY A 310 -3.08 -24.15 6.92
N ALA A 311 -2.32 -23.98 8.01
CA ALA A 311 -1.97 -25.05 8.96
C ALA A 311 -3.12 -25.43 9.90
N LYS A 312 -4.31 -24.84 9.77
CA LYS A 312 -5.50 -25.02 10.63
C LYS A 312 -5.24 -24.71 12.12
N LYS A 313 -4.26 -23.86 12.43
CA LYS A 313 -3.95 -23.39 13.79
C LYS A 313 -4.72 -22.10 14.09
N TYR A 314 -6.05 -22.19 14.19
CA TYR A 314 -6.94 -21.03 14.26
C TYR A 314 -6.81 -20.23 15.55
N ASP A 315 -6.48 -20.87 16.67
CA ASP A 315 -6.14 -20.19 17.92
C ASP A 315 -4.94 -19.22 17.74
N ARG A 316 -3.94 -19.63 16.96
CA ARG A 316 -2.80 -18.75 16.68
C ARG A 316 -3.18 -17.60 15.77
N VAL A 317 -4.10 -17.83 14.82
CA VAL A 317 -4.66 -16.75 13.97
C VAL A 317 -5.41 -15.74 14.83
N LYS A 318 -6.25 -16.18 15.76
CA LYS A 318 -6.98 -15.32 16.70
C LYS A 318 -6.03 -14.51 17.58
N LYS A 319 -5.03 -15.16 18.17
CA LYS A 319 -3.98 -14.50 18.98
C LYS A 319 -3.21 -13.47 18.15
N ALA A 320 -2.84 -13.81 16.91
CA ALA A 320 -2.15 -12.91 15.98
C ALA A 320 -3.00 -11.68 15.64
N PHE A 321 -4.27 -11.88 15.36
CA PHE A 321 -5.20 -10.79 15.05
C PHE A 321 -5.32 -9.81 16.21
N TRP A 322 -5.68 -10.29 17.41
CA TRP A 322 -5.87 -9.42 18.56
C TRP A 322 -4.59 -8.74 19.04
N PHE A 323 -3.45 -9.44 18.97
CA PHE A 323 -2.16 -8.80 19.22
C PHE A 323 -1.90 -7.66 18.25
N SER A 324 -2.17 -7.87 16.96
CA SER A 324 -1.97 -6.83 15.93
C SER A 324 -2.92 -5.65 16.11
N VAL A 325 -4.18 -5.91 16.42
CA VAL A 325 -5.17 -4.87 16.77
C VAL A 325 -4.68 -4.06 17.98
N LYS A 326 -4.26 -4.74 19.04
CA LYS A 326 -3.78 -4.07 20.27
C LYS A 326 -2.59 -3.15 19.96
N VAL A 327 -1.58 -3.65 19.26
CA VAL A 327 -0.36 -2.87 18.95
C VAL A 327 -0.68 -1.66 18.07
N THR A 328 -1.47 -1.86 17.00
CA THR A 328 -1.81 -0.76 16.09
C THR A 328 -2.75 0.26 16.73
N THR A 329 -3.70 -0.16 17.56
CA THR A 329 -4.58 0.75 18.31
C THR A 329 -3.78 1.56 19.33
N VAL A 330 -2.90 0.93 20.12
CA VAL A 330 -2.03 1.65 21.07
C VAL A 330 -1.14 2.65 20.35
N PHE A 331 -0.49 2.23 19.25
CA PHE A 331 0.34 3.13 18.44
C PHE A 331 -0.47 4.34 17.93
N MET A 332 -1.64 4.10 17.34
CA MET A 332 -2.50 5.18 16.83
C MET A 332 -3.08 6.05 17.95
N THR A 333 -3.33 5.50 19.13
CA THR A 333 -3.75 6.29 20.32
C THR A 333 -2.62 7.24 20.76
N VAL A 334 -1.38 6.75 20.81
CA VAL A 334 -0.23 7.59 21.14
C VAL A 334 -0.09 8.72 20.11
N VAL A 335 -0.14 8.40 18.83
CA VAL A 335 -0.10 9.40 17.75
C VAL A 335 -1.26 10.39 17.87
N ALA A 336 -2.47 9.92 18.20
CA ALA A 336 -3.66 10.75 18.38
C ALA A 336 -3.51 11.73 19.54
N VAL A 337 -3.01 11.30 20.68
CA VAL A 337 -2.82 12.16 21.87
C VAL A 337 -1.78 13.24 21.55
N PHE A 338 -0.61 12.87 21.06
CA PHE A 338 0.42 13.86 20.71
C PHE A 338 -0.01 14.76 19.56
N GLY A 339 -0.65 14.19 18.54
CA GLY A 339 -1.17 14.92 17.38
C GLY A 339 -2.23 15.94 17.79
N PHE A 340 -3.14 15.58 18.69
CA PHE A 340 -4.19 16.47 19.18
C PHE A 340 -3.60 17.68 19.95
N ILE A 341 -2.64 17.42 20.82
CA ILE A 341 -1.98 18.47 21.65
C ILE A 341 -1.11 19.38 20.78
N LEU A 342 -0.28 18.77 19.90
CA LEU A 342 0.73 19.48 19.12
C LEU A 342 0.21 19.94 17.75
N SER A 343 -1.09 19.78 17.47
CA SER A 343 -1.71 20.06 16.17
C SER A 343 -1.29 21.41 15.54
N PRO A 344 -1.35 22.57 16.21
CA PRO A 344 -0.94 23.83 15.59
C PRO A 344 0.55 23.86 15.20
N TYR A 345 1.39 23.30 16.06
CA TYR A 345 2.84 23.27 15.81
C TYR A 345 3.19 22.34 14.65
N VAL A 346 2.52 21.19 14.55
CA VAL A 346 2.73 20.22 13.47
C VAL A 346 2.32 20.80 12.12
N ILE A 347 1.17 21.50 12.05
CA ILE A 347 0.72 22.16 10.81
C ILE A 347 1.66 23.33 10.46
N ALA A 348 2.07 24.13 11.44
CA ALA A 348 3.00 25.25 11.25
C ALA A 348 4.39 24.82 10.74
N LEU A 349 4.83 23.59 10.97
CA LEU A 349 6.07 23.05 10.36
C LEU A 349 6.04 23.04 8.83
N PHE A 350 4.85 22.91 8.24
CA PHE A 350 4.66 22.87 6.79
C PHE A 350 4.39 24.28 6.20
N ARG A 351 3.73 25.17 6.96
CA ARG A 351 3.37 26.51 6.51
C ARG A 351 3.25 27.46 7.71
N ARG A 352 4.34 28.20 7.99
CA ARG A 352 4.43 29.08 9.17
C ARG A 352 3.69 30.40 9.00
N ASP A 353 3.63 30.90 7.75
CA ASP A 353 3.22 32.28 7.48
C ASP A 353 1.72 32.42 7.17
N ASP A 354 0.94 31.33 7.23
CA ASP A 354 -0.47 31.33 6.87
C ASP A 354 -1.32 30.87 8.07
N THR A 355 -1.90 31.86 8.75
CA THR A 355 -2.72 31.64 9.95
C THR A 355 -3.99 30.86 9.65
N ASP A 356 -4.58 31.02 8.47
CA ASP A 356 -5.81 30.33 8.07
C ASP A 356 -5.53 28.85 7.84
N VAL A 357 -4.42 28.51 7.16
CA VAL A 357 -3.97 27.11 6.99
C VAL A 357 -3.71 26.46 8.34
N ILE A 358 -3.11 27.18 9.29
CA ILE A 358 -2.86 26.65 10.63
C ILE A 358 -4.17 26.41 11.38
N ALA A 359 -5.11 27.34 11.33
CA ALA A 359 -6.40 27.23 12.01
C ALA A 359 -7.23 26.05 11.47
N ILE A 360 -7.46 26.02 10.14
CA ILE A 360 -8.22 24.96 9.46
C ILE A 360 -7.54 23.60 9.65
N GLY A 361 -6.22 23.54 9.37
CA GLY A 361 -5.47 22.28 9.46
C GLY A 361 -5.40 21.73 10.88
N SER A 362 -5.27 22.59 11.89
CA SER A 362 -5.22 22.17 13.30
C SER A 362 -6.55 21.60 13.76
N PHE A 363 -7.67 22.18 13.37
CA PHE A 363 -9.00 21.68 13.69
C PHE A 363 -9.27 20.33 12.99
N ALA A 364 -9.01 20.25 11.68
CA ALA A 364 -9.16 19.01 10.91
C ALA A 364 -8.29 17.89 11.46
N PHE A 365 -7.02 18.18 11.82
CA PHE A 365 -6.10 17.21 12.39
C PHE A 365 -6.57 16.71 13.75
N ARG A 366 -7.05 17.61 14.64
CA ARG A 366 -7.65 17.23 15.92
C ARG A 366 -8.88 16.36 15.76
N ALA A 367 -9.78 16.70 14.84
CA ALA A 367 -10.96 15.89 14.53
C ALA A 367 -10.57 14.47 14.11
N GLN A 368 -9.57 14.34 13.23
CA GLN A 368 -9.07 13.02 12.81
C GLN A 368 -8.37 12.26 13.94
N CYS A 369 -7.66 12.94 14.84
CA CYS A 369 -7.04 12.31 16.00
C CYS A 369 -8.06 11.59 16.90
N ILE A 370 -9.29 12.08 17.02
CA ILE A 370 -10.34 11.44 17.82
C ILE A 370 -10.69 10.04 17.27
N SER A 371 -10.77 9.89 15.96
CA SER A 371 -11.11 8.60 15.31
C SER A 371 -9.90 7.72 15.02
N LEU A 372 -8.70 8.26 15.11
CA LEU A 372 -7.44 7.59 14.71
C LEU A 372 -7.22 6.23 15.40
N PRO A 373 -7.51 6.04 16.70
CA PRO A 373 -7.39 4.74 17.35
C PRO A 373 -8.22 3.63 16.68
N LEU A 374 -9.39 3.97 16.11
CA LEU A 374 -10.28 3.02 15.44
C LEU A 374 -9.67 2.50 14.13
N SER A 375 -8.84 3.30 13.49
CA SER A 375 -8.20 2.95 12.22
C SER A 375 -7.31 1.71 12.35
N GLY A 376 -6.68 1.49 13.51
CA GLY A 376 -5.90 0.29 13.80
C GLY A 376 -6.71 -1.00 13.62
N PHE A 377 -7.92 -1.04 14.20
CA PHE A 377 -8.83 -2.17 14.02
C PHE A 377 -9.28 -2.34 12.57
N ILE A 378 -9.71 -1.25 11.92
CA ILE A 378 -10.24 -1.29 10.55
C ILE A 378 -9.22 -1.89 9.58
N VAL A 379 -7.96 -1.43 9.67
CA VAL A 379 -6.87 -1.93 8.81
C VAL A 379 -6.56 -3.40 9.09
N MET A 380 -6.49 -3.79 10.36
CA MET A 380 -6.21 -5.19 10.73
C MET A 380 -7.34 -6.11 10.33
N ALA A 381 -8.61 -5.71 10.52
CA ALA A 381 -9.78 -6.47 10.09
C ALA A 381 -9.80 -6.69 8.58
N ASN A 382 -9.52 -5.64 7.79
CA ASN A 382 -9.42 -5.75 6.34
C ASN A 382 -8.34 -6.75 5.91
N MET A 383 -7.12 -6.62 6.47
CA MET A 383 -6.00 -7.49 6.14
C MET A 383 -6.22 -8.94 6.59
N TYR A 384 -6.87 -9.15 7.74
CA TYR A 384 -7.28 -10.47 8.20
C TYR A 384 -8.24 -11.14 7.21
N LEU A 385 -9.35 -10.47 6.89
CA LEU A 385 -10.37 -10.99 5.97
C LEU A 385 -9.80 -11.29 4.57
N GLN A 386 -8.90 -10.42 4.09
CA GLN A 386 -8.19 -10.60 2.83
C GLN A 386 -7.31 -11.85 2.86
N THR A 387 -6.55 -12.04 3.94
CA THR A 387 -5.57 -13.13 4.06
C THR A 387 -6.21 -14.51 4.16
N ILE A 388 -7.32 -14.63 4.88
CA ILE A 388 -8.07 -15.89 4.98
C ILE A 388 -8.95 -16.18 3.74
N GLY A 389 -8.97 -15.27 2.75
CA GLY A 389 -9.67 -15.46 1.48
C GLY A 389 -11.17 -15.10 1.50
N ARG A 390 -11.65 -14.36 2.51
CA ARG A 390 -13.02 -13.83 2.57
C ARG A 390 -13.15 -12.55 1.73
N ALA A 391 -12.97 -12.70 0.40
CA ALA A 391 -12.83 -11.60 -0.55
C ALA A 391 -13.95 -10.56 -0.48
N LYS A 392 -15.22 -10.98 -0.44
CA LYS A 392 -16.38 -10.06 -0.36
C LYS A 392 -16.33 -9.19 0.90
N ALA A 393 -16.10 -9.81 2.06
CA ALA A 393 -16.00 -9.10 3.32
C ALA A 393 -14.78 -8.16 3.34
N ALA A 394 -13.62 -8.61 2.83
CA ALA A 394 -12.43 -7.80 2.72
C ALA A 394 -12.61 -6.60 1.78
N THR A 395 -13.29 -6.78 0.64
CA THR A 395 -13.58 -5.67 -0.28
C THR A 395 -14.54 -4.67 0.34
N LEU A 396 -15.62 -5.12 0.98
CA LEU A 396 -16.58 -4.24 1.65
C LEU A 396 -15.92 -3.44 2.77
N THR A 397 -15.07 -4.06 3.60
CA THR A 397 -14.32 -3.35 4.64
C THR A 397 -13.24 -2.43 4.07
N ALA A 398 -12.65 -2.74 2.91
CA ALA A 398 -11.74 -1.83 2.23
C ALA A 398 -12.46 -0.59 1.69
N MET A 399 -13.65 -0.80 1.10
CA MET A 399 -14.48 0.28 0.54
C MET A 399 -15.13 1.14 1.63
N SER A 400 -15.43 0.57 2.80
CA SER A 400 -16.21 1.26 3.84
C SER A 400 -15.54 2.56 4.28
N ARG A 401 -14.25 2.56 4.52
CA ARG A 401 -13.49 3.69 5.03
C ARG A 401 -13.31 4.82 4.01
N GLN A 402 -12.99 4.46 2.76
CA GLN A 402 -12.56 5.43 1.76
C GLN A 402 -13.66 5.89 0.82
N PHE A 403 -14.72 5.11 0.65
CA PHE A 403 -15.76 5.42 -0.32
C PHE A 403 -17.17 5.33 0.25
N LEU A 404 -17.54 4.18 0.83
CA LEU A 404 -18.92 3.90 1.24
C LEU A 404 -19.43 4.86 2.32
N PHE A 405 -18.57 5.24 3.27
CA PHE A 405 -18.94 6.17 4.34
C PHE A 405 -18.31 7.54 4.15
N PHE A 406 -17.08 7.63 3.60
CA PHE A 406 -16.41 8.90 3.48
C PHE A 406 -17.09 9.85 2.47
N VAL A 407 -17.40 9.38 1.26
CA VAL A 407 -18.00 10.24 0.24
C VAL A 407 -19.39 10.75 0.66
N PRO A 408 -20.31 9.89 1.15
CA PRO A 408 -21.59 10.36 1.68
C PRO A 408 -21.44 11.30 2.89
N ALA A 409 -20.55 10.96 3.84
CA ALA A 409 -20.30 11.82 4.99
C ALA A 409 -19.77 13.19 4.56
N LEU A 410 -18.83 13.22 3.62
CA LEU A 410 -18.26 14.44 3.07
C LEU A 410 -19.35 15.31 2.44
N LEU A 411 -20.19 14.73 1.57
CA LEU A 411 -21.28 15.49 0.90
C LEU A 411 -22.33 16.00 1.89
N LEU A 412 -22.76 15.14 2.84
CA LEU A 412 -23.78 15.53 3.82
C LEU A 412 -23.25 16.58 4.81
N LEU A 413 -22.06 16.35 5.36
CA LEU A 413 -21.51 17.25 6.38
C LEU A 413 -21.12 18.61 5.77
N VAL A 414 -20.62 18.64 4.53
CA VAL A 414 -20.35 19.90 3.82
C VAL A 414 -21.64 20.66 3.55
N HIS A 415 -22.73 19.97 3.19
CA HIS A 415 -24.02 20.62 2.98
C HIS A 415 -24.56 21.31 4.24
N PHE A 416 -24.42 20.68 5.41
CA PHE A 416 -24.94 21.23 6.66
C PHE A 416 -23.98 22.13 7.42
N PHE A 417 -22.68 21.88 7.36
CA PHE A 417 -21.66 22.53 8.21
C PHE A 417 -20.58 23.27 7.40
N GLY A 418 -20.68 23.33 6.07
CA GLY A 418 -19.70 24.02 5.25
C GLY A 418 -18.29 23.48 5.39
N LEU A 419 -17.30 24.35 5.62
CA LEU A 419 -15.89 23.96 5.77
C LEU A 419 -15.66 22.98 6.93
N THR A 420 -16.33 23.20 8.07
CA THR A 420 -16.24 22.28 9.21
C THR A 420 -16.68 20.86 8.82
N GLY A 421 -17.64 20.74 7.89
CA GLY A 421 -18.04 19.45 7.32
C GLY A 421 -16.90 18.75 6.57
N VAL A 422 -16.05 19.47 5.85
CA VAL A 422 -14.85 18.91 5.20
C VAL A 422 -13.87 18.39 6.26
N GLU A 423 -13.63 19.19 7.30
CA GLU A 423 -12.65 18.92 8.35
C GLU A 423 -12.98 17.66 9.17
N ILE A 424 -14.27 17.41 9.47
CA ILE A 424 -14.73 16.29 10.31
C ILE A 424 -15.14 15.05 9.50
N SER A 425 -15.27 15.15 8.18
CA SER A 425 -15.81 14.07 7.32
C SER A 425 -15.05 12.74 7.43
N GLN A 426 -13.72 12.81 7.49
CA GLN A 426 -12.89 11.60 7.62
C GLN A 426 -13.07 10.95 9.00
N ALA A 427 -13.19 11.73 10.06
CA ALA A 427 -13.42 11.23 11.41
C ALA A 427 -14.78 10.51 11.51
N ALA A 428 -15.83 11.12 10.94
CA ALA A 428 -17.16 10.50 10.88
C ALA A 428 -17.14 9.19 10.07
N ALA A 429 -16.46 9.19 8.93
CA ALA A 429 -16.30 8.00 8.10
C ALA A 429 -15.54 6.87 8.81
N ASP A 430 -14.50 7.18 9.58
CA ASP A 430 -13.72 6.20 10.33
C ASP A 430 -14.56 5.54 11.43
N VAL A 431 -15.41 6.32 12.14
CA VAL A 431 -16.35 5.77 13.13
C VAL A 431 -17.36 4.85 12.45
N ALA A 432 -17.99 5.28 11.38
CA ALA A 432 -18.95 4.46 10.63
C ALA A 432 -18.30 3.18 10.07
N ALA A 433 -17.08 3.29 9.51
CA ALA A 433 -16.32 2.14 9.01
C ALA A 433 -15.96 1.15 10.12
N PHE A 434 -15.62 1.63 11.32
CA PHE A 434 -15.37 0.78 12.47
C PHE A 434 -16.63 -0.01 12.88
N LEU A 435 -17.74 0.69 13.06
CA LEU A 435 -19.03 0.08 13.43
C LEU A 435 -19.50 -0.94 12.38
N PHE A 436 -19.22 -0.70 11.12
CA PHE A 436 -19.52 -1.63 10.02
C PHE A 436 -18.56 -2.83 9.99
N SER A 437 -17.26 -2.59 10.13
CA SER A 437 -16.24 -3.63 9.96
C SER A 437 -16.16 -4.59 11.14
N MET A 438 -16.44 -4.11 12.34
CA MET A 438 -16.34 -4.88 13.58
C MET A 438 -17.24 -6.12 13.59
N PRO A 439 -18.58 -6.02 13.37
CA PRO A 439 -19.45 -7.19 13.38
C PRO A 439 -19.11 -8.20 12.27
N ILE A 440 -18.73 -7.72 11.09
CA ILE A 440 -18.31 -8.60 9.99
C ILE A 440 -17.07 -9.41 10.37
N CYS A 441 -16.06 -8.73 10.94
CA CYS A 441 -14.80 -9.36 11.33
C CYS A 441 -15.04 -10.38 12.47
N LEU A 442 -15.79 -10.00 13.51
CA LEU A 442 -16.08 -10.86 14.66
C LEU A 442 -16.89 -12.08 14.25
N LYS A 443 -17.90 -11.93 13.37
CA LYS A 443 -18.67 -13.06 12.83
C LYS A 443 -17.75 -14.06 12.12
N VAL A 444 -16.84 -13.60 11.28
CA VAL A 444 -15.91 -14.48 10.55
C VAL A 444 -14.92 -15.15 11.51
N LEU A 445 -14.45 -14.42 12.53
CA LEU A 445 -13.56 -14.97 13.55
C LEU A 445 -14.26 -16.09 14.36
N ASN A 446 -15.52 -15.88 14.75
CA ASN A 446 -16.29 -16.88 15.48
C ASN A 446 -16.57 -18.13 14.64
N ILE A 447 -16.90 -17.99 13.35
CA ILE A 447 -17.09 -19.12 12.44
C ILE A 447 -15.79 -19.95 12.34
N MET A 448 -14.64 -19.28 12.21
CA MET A 448 -13.34 -19.95 12.16
C MET A 448 -13.04 -20.76 13.45
N MET A 449 -13.37 -20.19 14.62
CA MET A 449 -13.18 -20.87 15.91
C MET A 449 -14.13 -22.07 16.09
N THR A 450 -15.35 -21.98 15.55
CA THR A 450 -16.31 -23.08 15.56
C THR A 450 -15.82 -24.25 14.67
N GLU A 451 -15.15 -23.96 13.57
CA GLU A 451 -14.52 -24.98 12.72
C GLU A 451 -13.38 -25.69 13.46
N GLU A 452 -12.60 -25.00 14.30
CA GLU A 452 -11.52 -25.59 15.11
C GLU A 452 -12.06 -26.61 16.11
N ASN A 453 -13.13 -26.23 16.83
CA ASN A 453 -13.75 -27.09 17.84
C ASN A 453 -14.37 -28.39 17.24
N LYS A 454 -14.61 -28.42 15.92
CA LYS A 454 -15.07 -29.63 15.21
C LYS A 454 -13.93 -30.54 14.73
N ILE A 455 -12.71 -30.05 14.75
CA ILE A 455 -11.52 -30.77 14.29
C ILE A 455 -10.76 -31.38 15.49
N GLN A 456 -10.88 -30.79 16.67
CA GLN A 456 -10.44 -31.36 17.95
C GLN A 456 -11.44 -32.39 18.47
#